data_b49662a19c32aa9f65d7abd6815cbfaf
#
_entry.id   b49662a19c32aa9f65d7abd6815cbfaf
#
_cell.length_a   1.000
_cell.length_b   1.000
_cell.length_c   1.000
_cell.angle_alpha   90.00
_cell.angle_beta   90.00
_cell.angle_gamma   90.00
#
_symmetry.space_group_name_H-M   'P 1'
#
loop_
_entity.id
_entity.type
_entity.pdbx_description
1 polymer ?
#
loop_
_entity_poly.entity_id
_entity_poly.type
_entity_poly.pdbx_seq_one_letter_code
_entity_poly.pdbx_strand_id
1 'polypeptide(L)'
;QVYPQGRGMDDTEKSWTIDGVTFKHVSQEELKFVYNNIESDLNRVTQKASADWIPADIYAAVRSGSTQLYLAFKDNYYAGFFVLTPLNSVTGEKTLYIWVAYSKPEYNIWEAGIQFLDNLIQGTSITGMEFHSDRSGWSRAAKKHGFKAVTTVYRKEV
;
A
#
# COMPACT_ATOMS: atom_id res chain seq x y z
N GLN A 1 -17.16 -7.23 1.80
CA GLN A 1 -17.17 -6.70 3.15
C GLN A 1 -17.18 -5.18 3.18
N VAL A 2 -18.00 -4.62 4.03
CA VAL A 2 -18.13 -3.17 4.19
C VAL A 2 -17.30 -2.70 5.38
N TYR A 3 -16.52 -1.66 5.15
CA TYR A 3 -15.73 -1.03 6.19
C TYR A 3 -16.64 -0.21 7.12
N PRO A 4 -16.44 -0.27 8.46
CA PRO A 4 -17.25 0.53 9.39
C PRO A 4 -17.12 2.03 9.08
N GLN A 5 -18.22 2.74 9.15
CA GLN A 5 -18.29 4.15 8.86
C GLN A 5 -18.60 4.97 10.12
N GLY A 6 -18.54 6.28 9.95
CA GLY A 6 -19.22 7.15 10.91
C GLY A 6 -18.45 7.51 12.15
N ARG A 7 -17.16 7.58 12.06
CA ARG A 7 -16.40 8.07 13.19
C ARG A 7 -16.17 9.57 13.16
N GLY A 8 -16.91 10.26 12.32
CA GLY A 8 -16.91 11.70 12.30
C GLY A 8 -15.76 12.31 11.54
N MET A 9 -15.28 13.46 12.03
CA MET A 9 -14.32 14.27 11.30
C MET A 9 -12.98 13.58 11.08
N ASP A 10 -12.55 12.75 12.03
CA ASP A 10 -11.28 12.03 11.90
C ASP A 10 -11.31 11.06 10.73
N ASP A 11 -12.43 10.37 10.53
CA ASP A 11 -12.61 9.48 9.39
C ASP A 11 -12.56 10.25 8.08
N THR A 12 -13.18 11.42 8.04
CA THR A 12 -13.20 12.26 6.84
C THR A 12 -11.79 12.67 6.43
N GLU A 13 -10.96 13.05 7.41
CA GLU A 13 -9.58 13.44 7.15
C GLU A 13 -8.70 12.27 6.72
N LYS A 14 -9.10 11.04 7.05
CA LYS A 14 -8.32 9.82 6.82
C LYS A 14 -8.82 9.00 5.64
N SER A 15 -9.65 9.58 4.80
CA SER A 15 -10.13 8.90 3.61
C SER A 15 -10.08 9.80 2.40
N TRP A 16 -9.85 9.16 1.25
CA TRP A 16 -9.74 9.83 -0.07
C TRP A 16 -10.60 9.06 -1.05
N THR A 17 -11.37 9.77 -1.86
CA THR A 17 -12.17 9.15 -2.92
C THR A 17 -11.69 9.67 -4.27
N ILE A 18 -11.31 8.73 -5.14
CA ILE A 18 -10.78 9.02 -6.47
C ILE A 18 -11.43 8.04 -7.45
N ASP A 19 -12.15 8.57 -8.45
CA ASP A 19 -12.79 7.76 -9.49
C ASP A 19 -13.65 6.62 -8.93
N GLY A 20 -14.40 6.92 -7.87
CA GLY A 20 -15.30 5.95 -7.25
C GLY A 20 -14.61 4.95 -6.33
N VAL A 21 -13.30 5.09 -6.12
CA VAL A 21 -12.54 4.27 -5.19
C VAL A 21 -12.23 5.07 -3.94
N THR A 22 -12.58 4.54 -2.78
CA THR A 22 -12.30 5.18 -1.49
C THR A 22 -11.14 4.46 -0.81
N PHE A 23 -10.13 5.23 -0.43
CA PHE A 23 -8.96 4.74 0.32
C PHE A 23 -9.09 5.23 1.75
N LYS A 24 -9.10 4.29 2.69
CA LYS A 24 -9.27 4.60 4.12
C LYS A 24 -8.06 4.17 4.92
N HIS A 25 -7.54 5.09 5.71
CA HIS A 25 -6.48 4.79 6.67
C HIS A 25 -7.02 3.88 7.78
N VAL A 26 -6.25 2.86 8.12
CA VAL A 26 -6.55 1.98 9.25
C VAL A 26 -5.65 2.40 10.41
N SER A 27 -6.25 2.84 11.52
CA SER A 27 -5.49 3.20 12.72
C SER A 27 -4.90 1.97 13.39
N GLN A 28 -3.92 2.19 14.27
CA GLN A 28 -3.32 1.11 15.04
C GLN A 28 -4.38 0.36 15.86
N GLU A 29 -5.35 1.09 16.41
CA GLU A 29 -6.42 0.53 17.23
C GLU A 29 -7.45 -0.25 16.40
N GLU A 30 -7.69 0.18 15.17
CA GLU A 30 -8.65 -0.48 14.27
C GLU A 30 -8.11 -1.76 13.66
N LEU A 31 -6.80 -1.88 13.58
CA LEU A 31 -6.14 -2.97 12.87
C LEU A 31 -6.65 -4.35 13.30
N LYS A 32 -6.82 -4.59 14.57
CA LYS A 32 -7.26 -5.88 15.08
C LYS A 32 -8.66 -6.29 14.58
N PHE A 33 -9.48 -5.30 14.20
CA PHE A 33 -10.83 -5.56 13.71
C PHE A 33 -10.89 -5.82 12.20
N VAL A 34 -9.91 -5.32 11.44
CA VAL A 34 -9.91 -5.45 9.99
C VAL A 34 -8.90 -6.46 9.47
N TYR A 35 -7.91 -6.84 10.28
CA TYR A 35 -6.81 -7.68 9.84
C TYR A 35 -7.28 -9.03 9.28
N ASN A 36 -8.26 -9.66 9.92
CA ASN A 36 -8.77 -10.95 9.46
C ASN A 36 -9.34 -10.88 8.04
N ASN A 37 -9.76 -9.70 7.61
CA ASN A 37 -10.33 -9.51 6.28
C ASN A 37 -9.27 -9.44 5.19
N ILE A 38 -8.04 -9.10 5.54
CA ILE A 38 -6.95 -8.93 4.58
C ILE A 38 -5.89 -10.02 4.69
N GLU A 39 -5.89 -10.83 5.74
CA GLU A 39 -4.85 -11.83 5.98
C GLU A 39 -4.73 -12.82 4.83
N SER A 40 -5.85 -13.31 4.30
CA SER A 40 -5.82 -14.24 3.18
C SER A 40 -5.23 -13.61 1.92
N ASP A 41 -5.48 -12.32 1.69
CA ASP A 41 -4.92 -11.61 0.55
C ASP A 41 -3.43 -11.33 0.73
N LEU A 42 -2.99 -11.06 1.95
CA LEU A 42 -1.56 -10.99 2.27
C LEU A 42 -0.86 -12.30 1.96
N ASN A 43 -1.47 -13.42 2.34
CA ASN A 43 -0.94 -14.75 2.01
C ASN A 43 -0.87 -14.97 0.49
N ARG A 44 -1.85 -14.51 -0.27
CA ARG A 44 -1.82 -14.61 -1.74
C ARG A 44 -0.65 -13.84 -2.33
N VAL A 45 -0.36 -12.67 -1.79
CA VAL A 45 0.79 -11.87 -2.24
C VAL A 45 2.09 -12.62 -1.98
N THR A 46 2.26 -13.20 -0.79
CA THR A 46 3.49 -13.95 -0.48
C THR A 46 3.69 -15.17 -1.38
N GLN A 47 2.60 -15.76 -1.86
CA GLN A 47 2.69 -16.93 -2.74
C GLN A 47 3.06 -16.56 -4.17
N LYS A 48 2.75 -15.33 -4.61
CA LYS A 48 2.97 -14.88 -5.98
C LYS A 48 4.26 -14.09 -6.19
N ALA A 49 4.87 -13.64 -5.11
CA ALA A 49 6.09 -12.83 -5.14
C ALA A 49 7.15 -13.46 -4.26
N SER A 50 8.41 -13.15 -4.53
CA SER A 50 9.52 -13.57 -3.67
C SER A 50 9.54 -12.68 -2.42
N ALA A 51 8.61 -12.91 -1.53
CA ALA A 51 8.46 -12.12 -0.32
C ALA A 51 9.39 -12.66 0.78
N ASP A 52 10.06 -11.74 1.45
CA ASP A 52 10.91 -12.04 2.61
C ASP A 52 10.19 -11.74 3.93
N TRP A 53 8.85 -11.68 3.88
CA TRP A 53 7.99 -11.38 5.02
C TRP A 53 6.78 -12.32 5.05
N ILE A 54 6.15 -12.41 6.20
CA ILE A 54 4.88 -13.13 6.40
C ILE A 54 3.83 -12.12 6.86
N PRO A 55 2.53 -12.46 6.79
CA PRO A 55 1.46 -11.52 7.20
C PRO A 55 1.64 -10.97 8.62
N ALA A 56 2.19 -11.74 9.54
CA ALA A 56 2.43 -11.28 10.90
C ALA A 56 3.43 -10.11 10.97
N ASP A 57 4.39 -10.06 10.03
CA ASP A 57 5.34 -8.93 9.96
C ASP A 57 4.62 -7.64 9.60
N ILE A 58 3.67 -7.71 8.68
CA ILE A 58 2.85 -6.57 8.31
C ILE A 58 2.01 -6.10 9.50
N TYR A 59 1.36 -7.05 10.19
CA TYR A 59 0.58 -6.73 11.39
C TYR A 59 1.43 -5.98 12.41
N ALA A 60 2.60 -6.51 12.73
CA ALA A 60 3.50 -5.93 13.72
C ALA A 60 3.94 -4.51 13.32
N ALA A 61 4.30 -4.31 12.06
CA ALA A 61 4.76 -3.02 11.56
C ALA A 61 3.65 -1.96 11.59
N VAL A 62 2.43 -2.34 11.21
CA VAL A 62 1.29 -1.42 11.26
C VAL A 62 0.90 -1.14 12.71
N ARG A 63 0.91 -2.14 13.56
CA ARG A 63 0.57 -1.99 14.98
C ARG A 63 1.55 -1.07 15.71
N SER A 64 2.83 -1.11 15.33
CA SER A 64 3.86 -0.24 15.93
C SER A 64 3.80 1.20 15.44
N GLY A 65 3.10 1.47 14.34
CA GLY A 65 3.01 2.81 13.76
C GLY A 65 4.09 3.14 12.75
N SER A 66 5.06 2.25 12.51
CA SER A 66 6.12 2.49 11.53
C SER A 66 5.65 2.37 10.09
N THR A 67 4.56 1.69 9.89
CA THR A 67 3.99 1.38 8.57
C THR A 67 2.51 1.73 8.57
N GLN A 68 2.01 2.23 7.46
CA GLN A 68 0.62 2.65 7.30
C GLN A 68 -0.14 1.67 6.43
N LEU A 69 -1.37 1.34 6.82
CA LEU A 69 -2.27 0.50 6.05
C LEU A 69 -3.45 1.35 5.56
N TYR A 70 -3.73 1.25 4.27
CA TYR A 70 -4.91 1.87 3.66
C TYR A 70 -5.72 0.79 2.96
N LEU A 71 -7.01 0.70 3.27
CA LEU A 71 -7.93 -0.20 2.58
C LEU A 71 -8.60 0.55 1.44
N ALA A 72 -8.81 -0.14 0.32
CA ALA A 72 -9.49 0.40 -0.85
C ALA A 72 -10.87 -0.23 -0.98
N PHE A 73 -11.86 0.61 -1.29
CA PHE A 73 -13.25 0.19 -1.48
C PHE A 73 -13.77 0.72 -2.80
N LYS A 74 -14.45 -0.13 -3.54
CA LYS A 74 -15.17 0.24 -4.75
C LYS A 74 -16.66 0.01 -4.47
N ASP A 75 -17.47 1.08 -4.56
CA ASP A 75 -18.90 1.02 -4.25
C ASP A 75 -19.16 0.36 -2.87
N ASN A 76 -18.39 0.73 -1.88
CA ASN A 76 -18.45 0.23 -0.50
C ASN A 76 -18.03 -1.24 -0.34
N TYR A 77 -17.51 -1.88 -1.39
CA TYR A 77 -16.97 -3.24 -1.30
C TYR A 77 -15.46 -3.21 -1.24
N TYR A 78 -14.89 -4.03 -0.37
CA TYR A 78 -13.45 -4.14 -0.23
C TYR A 78 -12.82 -4.57 -1.57
N ALA A 79 -11.86 -3.80 -2.04
CA ALA A 79 -11.24 -4.00 -3.35
C ALA A 79 -9.73 -4.25 -3.28
N GLY A 80 -9.08 -3.94 -2.18
CA GLY A 80 -7.63 -4.11 -2.05
C GLY A 80 -7.05 -3.27 -0.93
N PHE A 81 -5.72 -3.12 -0.93
CA PHE A 81 -5.04 -2.33 0.10
C PHE A 81 -3.65 -1.90 -0.34
N PHE A 82 -3.13 -0.90 0.37
CA PHE A 82 -1.72 -0.51 0.33
C PHE A 82 -1.11 -0.65 1.72
N VAL A 83 0.12 -1.14 1.76
CA VAL A 83 0.98 -1.10 2.95
C VAL A 83 2.15 -0.20 2.60
N LEU A 84 2.28 0.92 3.29
CA LEU A 84 3.20 2.01 2.94
C LEU A 84 4.13 2.33 4.10
N THR A 85 5.41 2.49 3.81
CA THR A 85 6.42 2.82 4.81
C THR A 85 7.24 4.01 4.37
N PRO A 86 7.24 5.12 5.14
CA PRO A 86 8.17 6.22 4.87
C PRO A 86 9.60 5.79 5.16
N LEU A 87 10.50 6.09 4.24
CA LEU A 87 11.93 5.80 4.40
C LEU A 87 12.73 7.09 4.35
N ASN A 88 13.76 7.17 5.18
CA ASN A 88 14.72 8.26 5.17
C ASN A 88 16.07 7.73 4.66
N SER A 89 16.64 8.40 3.66
CA SER A 89 18.00 8.09 3.24
C SER A 89 19.01 8.75 4.16
N VAL A 90 20.28 8.32 4.07
CA VAL A 90 21.37 8.98 4.83
C VAL A 90 21.55 10.44 4.43
N THR A 91 21.13 10.82 3.23
CA THR A 91 21.20 12.21 2.75
C THR A 91 20.02 13.07 3.20
N GLY A 92 19.07 12.49 3.92
CA GLY A 92 17.87 13.19 4.40
C GLY A 92 16.71 13.19 3.44
N GLU A 93 16.83 12.56 2.27
CA GLU A 93 15.70 12.40 1.36
C GLU A 93 14.67 11.47 1.96
N LYS A 94 13.39 11.80 1.77
CA LYS A 94 12.27 10.98 2.21
C LYS A 94 11.58 10.37 1.01
N THR A 95 11.38 9.06 1.08
CA THR A 95 10.73 8.27 0.03
C THR A 95 9.61 7.47 0.65
N LEU A 96 8.50 7.35 -0.06
CA LEU A 96 7.41 6.47 0.35
C LEU A 96 7.64 5.10 -0.29
N TYR A 97 7.89 4.10 0.55
CA TYR A 97 8.03 2.73 0.08
C TYR A 97 6.68 2.05 0.06
N ILE A 98 6.28 1.59 -1.12
CA ILE A 98 5.07 0.79 -1.30
C ILE A 98 5.48 -0.66 -1.02
N TRP A 99 5.32 -1.07 0.22
CA TRP A 99 5.76 -2.40 0.65
C TRP A 99 4.86 -3.49 0.06
N VAL A 100 3.54 -3.30 0.14
CA VAL A 100 2.57 -4.21 -0.48
C VAL A 100 1.49 -3.38 -1.15
N ALA A 101 1.11 -3.80 -2.35
CA ALA A 101 -0.05 -3.27 -3.04
C ALA A 101 -0.85 -4.47 -3.57
N TYR A 102 -2.13 -4.50 -3.25
CA TYR A 102 -3.01 -5.58 -3.65
C TYR A 102 -4.33 -5.03 -4.18
N SER A 103 -4.78 -5.61 -5.28
CA SER A 103 -6.10 -5.34 -5.85
C SER A 103 -6.77 -6.67 -6.13
N LYS A 104 -8.03 -6.79 -5.72
CA LYS A 104 -8.85 -7.96 -6.11
C LYS A 104 -8.97 -8.00 -7.63
N PRO A 105 -8.89 -9.20 -8.25
CA PRO A 105 -8.89 -9.31 -9.73
C PRO A 105 -10.11 -8.70 -10.40
N GLU A 106 -11.26 -8.70 -9.75
CA GLU A 106 -12.50 -8.16 -10.30
C GLU A 106 -12.56 -6.64 -10.33
N TYR A 107 -11.63 -5.94 -9.66
CA TYR A 107 -11.58 -4.49 -9.62
C TYR A 107 -10.33 -3.96 -10.29
N ASN A 108 -10.49 -2.96 -11.15
CA ASN A 108 -9.36 -2.26 -11.74
C ASN A 108 -9.18 -0.93 -11.03
N ILE A 109 -8.40 -0.94 -9.95
CA ILE A 109 -8.21 0.25 -9.10
C ILE A 109 -6.79 0.82 -9.19
N TRP A 110 -5.97 0.34 -10.12
CA TRP A 110 -4.56 0.74 -10.20
C TRP A 110 -4.39 2.24 -10.47
N GLU A 111 -5.13 2.78 -11.44
CA GLU A 111 -5.04 4.22 -11.78
C GLU A 111 -5.45 5.09 -10.60
N ALA A 112 -6.58 4.76 -9.96
CA ALA A 112 -7.03 5.47 -8.77
C ALA A 112 -6.02 5.37 -7.63
N GLY A 113 -5.39 4.20 -7.49
CA GLY A 113 -4.36 3.97 -6.48
C GLY A 113 -3.16 4.88 -6.65
N ILE A 114 -2.65 5.02 -7.86
CA ILE A 114 -1.51 5.90 -8.14
C ILE A 114 -1.87 7.36 -7.85
N GLN A 115 -3.07 7.80 -8.26
CA GLN A 115 -3.53 9.16 -7.96
C GLN A 115 -3.66 9.38 -6.45
N PHE A 116 -4.16 8.38 -5.73
CA PHE A 116 -4.24 8.44 -4.27
C PHE A 116 -2.86 8.64 -3.66
N LEU A 117 -1.87 7.87 -4.09
CA LEU A 117 -0.51 8.00 -3.57
C LEU A 117 0.09 9.36 -3.87
N ASP A 118 -0.12 9.89 -5.08
CA ASP A 118 0.33 11.23 -5.43
C ASP A 118 -0.31 12.28 -4.51
N ASN A 119 -1.61 12.16 -4.26
CA ASN A 119 -2.31 13.08 -3.37
C ASN A 119 -1.83 12.95 -1.92
N LEU A 120 -1.54 11.74 -1.48
CA LEU A 120 -1.12 11.48 -0.12
C LEU A 120 0.21 12.17 0.22
N ILE A 121 1.14 12.21 -0.72
CA ILE A 121 2.46 12.81 -0.49
C ILE A 121 2.50 14.32 -0.75
N GLN A 122 1.49 14.89 -1.39
CA GLN A 122 1.45 16.33 -1.62
C GLN A 122 1.47 17.09 -0.30
N GLY A 123 2.28 18.16 -0.25
CA GLY A 123 2.42 18.96 0.94
C GLY A 123 3.28 18.33 2.03
N THR A 124 3.81 17.14 1.80
CA THR A 124 4.76 16.49 2.70
C THR A 124 6.19 16.69 2.21
N SER A 125 7.16 16.27 3.01
CA SER A 125 8.58 16.29 2.61
C SER A 125 8.99 15.06 1.77
N ILE A 126 8.06 14.18 1.46
CA ILE A 126 8.33 13.00 0.63
C ILE A 126 8.51 13.44 -0.81
N THR A 127 9.64 13.07 -1.42
CA THR A 127 10.02 13.50 -2.77
C THR A 127 9.91 12.40 -3.82
N GLY A 128 9.63 11.17 -3.41
CA GLY A 128 9.50 10.06 -4.34
C GLY A 128 8.79 8.88 -3.75
N MET A 129 8.45 7.94 -4.60
CA MET A 129 7.84 6.67 -4.22
C MET A 129 8.65 5.55 -4.86
N GLU A 130 8.77 4.42 -4.17
CA GLU A 130 9.44 3.26 -4.72
C GLU A 130 8.76 1.96 -4.32
N PHE A 131 8.93 0.94 -5.13
CA PHE A 131 8.54 -0.42 -4.78
C PHE A 131 9.57 -1.38 -5.38
N HIS A 132 9.63 -2.58 -4.81
CA HIS A 132 10.52 -3.63 -5.27
C HIS A 132 9.69 -4.75 -5.88
N SER A 133 10.13 -5.26 -7.02
CA SER A 133 9.44 -6.36 -7.68
C SER A 133 10.42 -7.19 -8.50
N ASP A 134 10.27 -8.51 -8.43
CA ASP A 134 10.97 -9.45 -9.30
C ASP A 134 10.08 -9.93 -10.46
N ARG A 135 8.87 -9.37 -10.58
CA ARG A 135 7.88 -9.75 -11.61
C ARG A 135 8.07 -8.88 -12.84
N SER A 136 8.37 -9.50 -13.97
CA SER A 136 8.65 -8.79 -15.22
C SER A 136 7.49 -7.94 -15.73
N GLY A 137 6.24 -8.33 -15.43
CA GLY A 137 5.06 -7.58 -15.84
C GLY A 137 4.96 -6.18 -15.26
N TRP A 138 5.61 -5.93 -14.14
CA TRP A 138 5.56 -4.63 -13.46
C TRP A 138 6.34 -3.53 -14.20
N SER A 139 7.36 -3.89 -15.00
CA SER A 139 8.19 -2.85 -15.61
C SER A 139 7.43 -1.97 -16.59
N ARG A 140 6.48 -2.53 -17.34
CA ARG A 140 5.65 -1.75 -18.27
C ARG A 140 4.68 -0.84 -17.52
N ALA A 141 3.98 -1.38 -16.51
CA ALA A 141 3.04 -0.61 -15.71
C ALA A 141 3.77 0.51 -14.96
N ALA A 142 4.93 0.21 -14.39
CA ALA A 142 5.73 1.18 -13.68
C ALA A 142 6.12 2.36 -14.58
N LYS A 143 6.62 2.07 -15.79
CA LYS A 143 7.00 3.11 -16.75
C LYS A 143 5.84 4.02 -17.11
N LYS A 144 4.66 3.45 -17.31
CA LYS A 144 3.45 4.21 -17.66
C LYS A 144 3.13 5.27 -16.59
N HIS A 145 3.44 4.99 -15.33
CA HIS A 145 3.13 5.88 -14.20
C HIS A 145 4.34 6.65 -13.68
N GLY A 146 5.40 6.73 -14.46
CA GLY A 146 6.57 7.55 -14.14
C GLY A 146 7.62 6.89 -13.26
N PHE A 147 7.48 5.59 -12.97
CA PHE A 147 8.51 4.86 -12.25
C PHE A 147 9.62 4.42 -13.21
N LYS A 148 10.84 4.38 -12.69
CA LYS A 148 11.99 3.87 -13.44
C LYS A 148 12.82 2.97 -12.54
N ALA A 149 13.51 2.00 -13.15
CA ALA A 149 14.42 1.13 -12.41
C ALA A 149 15.65 1.93 -11.98
N VAL A 150 15.95 1.92 -10.68
CA VAL A 150 17.08 2.70 -10.12
C VAL A 150 18.17 1.83 -9.52
N THR A 151 17.89 0.56 -9.21
CA THR A 151 18.82 -0.33 -8.52
C THR A 151 18.61 -1.75 -8.99
N THR A 152 19.70 -2.49 -9.08
CA THR A 152 19.67 -3.94 -9.31
C THR A 152 20.34 -4.63 -8.14
N VAL A 153 19.69 -5.64 -7.59
CA VAL A 153 20.24 -6.45 -6.50
C VAL A 153 20.90 -7.69 -7.12
N TYR A 154 22.16 -7.89 -6.80
CA TYR A 154 22.90 -9.08 -7.20
C TYR A 154 23.05 -9.99 -5.99
N ARG A 155 22.65 -11.24 -6.13
CA ARG A 155 22.72 -12.22 -5.04
C ARG A 155 23.49 -13.46 -5.50
N LYS A 156 24.35 -13.95 -4.62
CA LYS A 156 25.00 -15.25 -4.79
C LYS A 156 24.56 -16.17 -3.66
N GLU A 157 24.01 -17.31 -4.01
CA GLU A 157 23.68 -18.33 -3.02
C GLU A 157 24.95 -19.07 -2.58
N VAL A 158 25.05 -19.37 -1.29
CA VAL A 158 26.21 -20.04 -0.70
C VAL A 158 25.82 -21.28 0.06
#